data_a0062c2a43e1b57c3e01f8f544db75cc
#
_entry.id   a0062c2a43e1b57c3e01f8f544db75cc
#
_cell.length_a   1.000
_cell.length_b   1.000
_cell.length_c   1.000
_cell.angle_alpha   90.00
_cell.angle_beta   90.00
_cell.angle_gamma   90.00
#
_symmetry.space_group_name_H-M   'P 1'
#
loop_
_entity.id
_entity.type
_entity.pdbx_description
1 polymer ?
#
loop_
_entity_poly.entity_id
_entity_poly.type
_entity_poly.pdbx_seq_one_letter_code
_entity_poly.pdbx_strand_id
1 'polypeptide(L)'
;MAGGSAANTMAGIASLGGNGVYVGKVFDDRLGKVFAQSMASLGMTFTTAPANKGSSTATCMIAVTPDGQRSMSTYLGACRELVPDDIDDKQIAAARILYIEGYLWDEENAKQASRKAIAAAKSAGGRIALSLSDSFCVGRFRDEFLGLLDKDVNILFANEDEAKALFEQDDFDGVVAAAKKWGGIAALTRSAKGCVIVEEGQVHEIPAAPVARVIDTTGAGDQFAAGFPVSYTHLTLPTICSV
;
A
#
# COMPACT_ATOMS: atom_id res chain seq x y z
N MET A 1 17.13 -1.36 -9.84
CA MET A 1 16.50 -1.54 -8.52
C MET A 1 15.02 -1.83 -8.77
N ALA A 2 14.42 -2.79 -8.09
CA ALA A 2 12.97 -2.93 -8.05
C ALA A 2 12.36 -1.65 -7.45
N GLY A 3 11.17 -1.28 -7.91
CA GLY A 3 10.43 -0.11 -7.46
C GLY A 3 8.94 -0.34 -7.61
N GLY A 4 8.17 0.68 -7.30
CA GLY A 4 6.72 0.62 -7.19
C GLY A 4 6.29 0.56 -5.72
N SER A 5 5.15 1.17 -5.40
CA SER A 5 4.69 1.38 -4.04
C SER A 5 4.59 0.07 -3.25
N ALA A 6 3.89 -0.95 -3.75
CA ALA A 6 3.80 -2.24 -3.07
C ALA A 6 5.18 -2.93 -2.93
N ALA A 7 6.08 -2.81 -3.91
CA ALA A 7 7.41 -3.37 -3.80
C ALA A 7 8.27 -2.64 -2.75
N ASN A 8 8.13 -1.33 -2.62
CA ASN A 8 8.77 -0.55 -1.56
C ASN A 8 8.24 -0.97 -0.18
N THR A 9 6.92 -1.14 -0.04
CA THR A 9 6.30 -1.66 1.19
C THR A 9 6.85 -3.04 1.54
N MET A 10 6.97 -3.96 0.56
CA MET A 10 7.56 -5.29 0.79
C MET A 10 9.02 -5.22 1.18
N ALA A 11 9.81 -4.31 0.59
CA ALA A 11 11.21 -4.09 0.99
C ALA A 11 11.30 -3.59 2.44
N GLY A 12 10.41 -2.69 2.85
CA GLY A 12 10.28 -2.23 4.23
C GLY A 12 9.95 -3.37 5.20
N ILE A 13 8.96 -4.21 4.87
CA ILE A 13 8.59 -5.40 5.66
C ILE A 13 9.79 -6.33 5.81
N ALA A 14 10.52 -6.60 4.72
CA ALA A 14 11.73 -7.43 4.77
C ALA A 14 12.81 -6.84 5.69
N SER A 15 13.05 -5.54 5.60
CA SER A 15 14.05 -4.85 6.42
C SER A 15 13.74 -4.91 7.92
N LEU A 16 12.47 -5.06 8.28
CA LEU A 16 11.98 -5.20 9.64
C LEU A 16 11.85 -6.69 10.07
N GLY A 17 12.36 -7.62 9.26
CA GLY A 17 12.33 -9.06 9.57
C GLY A 17 10.98 -9.73 9.31
N GLY A 18 10.05 -9.06 8.64
CA GLY A 18 8.77 -9.64 8.24
C GLY A 18 8.88 -10.49 6.98
N ASN A 19 7.91 -11.38 6.78
CA ASN A 19 7.79 -12.21 5.59
C ASN A 19 6.57 -11.78 4.77
N GLY A 20 6.64 -11.95 3.45
CA GLY A 20 5.52 -11.60 2.61
C GLY A 20 5.55 -12.23 1.22
N VAL A 21 4.38 -12.16 0.60
CA VAL A 21 4.17 -12.54 -0.80
C VAL A 21 3.82 -11.28 -1.57
N TYR A 22 4.55 -11.00 -2.62
CA TYR A 22 4.23 -9.93 -3.57
C TYR A 22 3.45 -10.51 -4.75
N VAL A 23 2.33 -9.89 -5.07
CA VAL A 23 1.53 -10.20 -6.25
C VAL A 23 1.52 -8.98 -7.17
N GLY A 24 1.96 -9.14 -8.39
CA GLY A 24 2.03 -8.08 -9.38
C GLY A 24 2.45 -8.63 -10.72
N LYS A 25 2.44 -7.83 -11.78
CA LYS A 25 2.74 -8.28 -13.14
C LYS A 25 3.99 -7.60 -13.67
N VAL A 26 4.91 -8.41 -14.19
CA VAL A 26 6.07 -7.99 -14.99
C VAL A 26 6.00 -8.67 -16.35
N PHE A 27 6.74 -8.17 -17.31
CA PHE A 27 6.93 -8.85 -18.60
C PHE A 27 8.14 -9.80 -18.54
N ASP A 28 8.18 -10.83 -19.39
CA ASP A 28 9.35 -11.71 -19.53
C ASP A 28 10.48 -11.01 -20.31
N ASP A 29 10.97 -9.93 -19.72
CA ASP A 29 12.11 -9.17 -20.23
C ASP A 29 13.22 -9.06 -19.17
N ARG A 30 14.29 -8.32 -19.54
CA ARG A 30 15.41 -8.09 -18.64
C ARG A 30 14.98 -7.40 -17.33
N LEU A 31 14.08 -6.42 -17.41
CA LEU A 31 13.65 -5.66 -16.23
C LEU A 31 12.75 -6.49 -15.32
N GLY A 32 11.87 -7.32 -15.89
CA GLY A 32 11.07 -8.29 -15.13
C GLY A 32 11.94 -9.28 -14.37
N LYS A 33 13.00 -9.79 -15.00
CA LYS A 33 13.97 -10.67 -14.33
C LYS A 33 14.74 -9.96 -13.21
N VAL A 34 15.14 -8.71 -13.42
CA VAL A 34 15.77 -7.88 -12.37
C VAL A 34 14.81 -7.65 -11.20
N PHE A 35 13.54 -7.37 -11.49
CA PHE A 35 12.52 -7.20 -10.45
C PHE A 35 12.35 -8.48 -9.62
N ALA A 36 12.15 -9.63 -10.28
CA ALA A 36 12.00 -10.93 -9.60
C ALA A 36 13.23 -11.29 -8.73
N GLN A 37 14.43 -11.06 -9.25
CA GLN A 37 15.68 -11.26 -8.50
C GLN A 37 15.77 -10.33 -7.28
N SER A 38 15.32 -9.08 -7.41
CA SER A 38 15.30 -8.12 -6.30
C SER A 38 14.34 -8.58 -5.20
N MET A 39 13.12 -9.04 -5.54
CA MET A 39 12.19 -9.60 -4.56
C MET A 39 12.78 -10.83 -3.85
N ALA A 40 13.37 -11.76 -4.61
CA ALA A 40 14.02 -12.94 -4.06
C ALA A 40 15.19 -12.59 -3.11
N SER A 41 16.01 -11.58 -3.45
CA SER A 41 17.12 -11.13 -2.60
C SER A 41 16.67 -10.52 -1.28
N LEU A 42 15.43 -10.00 -1.20
CA LEU A 42 14.79 -9.53 0.02
C LEU A 42 14.14 -10.68 0.83
N GLY A 43 14.19 -11.93 0.34
CA GLY A 43 13.49 -13.05 0.96
C GLY A 43 11.96 -13.01 0.73
N MET A 44 11.47 -12.16 -0.18
CA MET A 44 10.06 -12.08 -0.51
C MET A 44 9.67 -13.11 -1.57
N THR A 45 8.50 -13.71 -1.41
CA THR A 45 7.93 -14.61 -2.41
C THR A 45 7.28 -13.80 -3.53
N PHE A 46 7.68 -14.07 -4.77
CA PHE A 46 7.09 -13.52 -5.97
C PHE A 46 6.95 -14.61 -7.02
N THR A 47 5.76 -15.16 -7.19
CA THR A 47 5.48 -16.33 -8.04
C THR A 47 4.52 -16.03 -9.19
N THR A 48 4.00 -14.81 -9.29
CA THR A 48 3.15 -14.40 -10.42
C THR A 48 3.88 -14.61 -11.73
N ALA A 49 3.28 -15.36 -12.63
CA ALA A 49 3.87 -15.64 -13.93
C ALA A 49 4.05 -14.35 -14.75
N PRO A 50 5.24 -14.12 -15.33
CA PRO A 50 5.45 -12.94 -16.17
C PRO A 50 4.55 -12.98 -17.42
N ALA A 51 4.14 -11.81 -17.88
CA ALA A 51 3.46 -11.68 -19.17
C ALA A 51 4.44 -12.01 -20.31
N ASN A 52 3.97 -12.72 -21.33
CA ASN A 52 4.75 -13.07 -22.52
C ASN A 52 4.23 -12.39 -23.79
N LYS A 53 3.16 -11.59 -23.64
CA LYS A 53 2.53 -10.75 -24.67
C LYS A 53 2.08 -9.47 -24.01
N GLY A 54 1.99 -8.40 -24.78
CA GLY A 54 1.55 -7.10 -24.26
C GLY A 54 2.70 -6.14 -24.01
N SER A 55 2.59 -5.36 -22.96
CA SER A 55 3.50 -4.27 -22.63
C SER A 55 4.78 -4.76 -21.94
N SER A 56 5.90 -4.09 -22.15
CA SER A 56 7.14 -4.35 -21.40
C SER A 56 6.97 -4.06 -19.90
N THR A 57 7.91 -4.53 -19.11
CA THR A 57 7.94 -4.26 -17.65
C THR A 57 7.89 -2.75 -17.37
N ALA A 58 7.13 -2.38 -16.35
CA ALA A 58 7.00 -0.99 -15.89
C ALA A 58 8.36 -0.35 -15.55
N THR A 59 8.46 0.95 -15.79
CA THR A 59 9.64 1.75 -15.43
C THR A 59 9.20 3.12 -14.92
N CYS A 60 9.96 3.69 -14.00
CA CYS A 60 9.77 5.05 -13.54
C CYS A 60 11.12 5.79 -13.49
N MET A 61 11.20 6.94 -14.15
CA MET A 61 12.31 7.87 -13.98
C MET A 61 11.93 8.92 -12.96
N ILE A 62 12.73 9.05 -11.92
CA ILE A 62 12.46 9.97 -10.81
C ILE A 62 13.58 11.02 -10.81
N ALA A 63 13.21 12.29 -10.97
CA ALA A 63 14.08 13.43 -10.79
C ALA A 63 13.81 14.08 -9.42
N VAL A 64 14.83 14.12 -8.58
CA VAL A 64 14.75 14.72 -7.24
C VAL A 64 15.49 16.04 -7.24
N THR A 65 14.83 17.11 -6.81
CA THR A 65 15.44 18.45 -6.70
C THR A 65 16.15 18.63 -5.36
N PRO A 66 17.06 19.61 -5.21
CA PRO A 66 17.84 19.79 -3.97
C PRO A 66 17.02 20.06 -2.71
N ASP A 67 15.77 20.47 -2.86
CA ASP A 67 14.80 20.67 -1.77
C ASP A 67 13.97 19.42 -1.42
N GLY A 68 14.31 18.25 -2.04
CA GLY A 68 13.64 16.98 -1.80
C GLY A 68 12.33 16.79 -2.55
N GLN A 69 11.94 17.73 -3.45
CA GLN A 69 10.78 17.54 -4.32
C GLN A 69 11.12 16.57 -5.45
N ARG A 70 10.11 15.83 -5.93
CA ARG A 70 10.30 14.86 -7.00
C ARG A 70 9.32 15.04 -8.14
N SER A 71 9.83 14.81 -9.34
CA SER A 71 9.03 14.61 -10.55
C SER A 71 9.19 13.18 -11.04
N MET A 72 8.10 12.54 -11.38
CA MET A 72 8.08 11.14 -11.80
C MET A 72 7.58 11.04 -13.24
N SER A 73 8.34 10.34 -14.09
CA SER A 73 7.91 9.95 -15.42
C SER A 73 7.73 8.43 -15.44
N THR A 74 6.47 7.99 -15.36
CA THR A 74 6.11 6.59 -15.15
C THR A 74 5.53 5.98 -16.42
N TYR A 75 6.13 4.88 -16.86
CA TYR A 75 5.55 3.95 -17.81
C TYR A 75 5.04 2.73 -17.06
N LEU A 76 3.73 2.55 -16.98
CA LEU A 76 3.11 1.49 -16.18
C LEU A 76 3.26 0.09 -16.81
N GLY A 77 3.29 -0.02 -18.14
CA GLY A 77 3.57 -1.26 -18.84
C GLY A 77 2.76 -2.46 -18.34
N ALA A 78 3.42 -3.59 -18.19
CA ALA A 78 2.81 -4.86 -17.80
C ALA A 78 2.14 -4.85 -16.42
N CYS A 79 2.43 -3.90 -15.52
CA CYS A 79 1.79 -3.89 -14.20
C CYS A 79 0.27 -3.63 -14.29
N ARG A 80 -0.22 -3.05 -15.39
CA ARG A 80 -1.65 -2.88 -15.70
C ARG A 80 -2.34 -4.17 -16.15
N GLU A 81 -1.57 -5.22 -16.46
CA GLU A 81 -2.07 -6.46 -17.04
C GLU A 81 -2.31 -7.57 -16.00
N LEU A 82 -2.41 -7.18 -14.72
CA LEU A 82 -2.78 -8.10 -13.63
C LEU A 82 -4.22 -8.58 -13.84
N VAL A 83 -4.42 -9.89 -13.77
CA VAL A 83 -5.74 -10.52 -13.99
C VAL A 83 -6.10 -11.45 -12.82
N PRO A 84 -7.38 -11.84 -12.64
CA PRO A 84 -7.79 -12.76 -11.59
C PRO A 84 -7.06 -14.10 -11.57
N ASP A 85 -6.59 -14.59 -12.71
CA ASP A 85 -5.84 -15.84 -12.82
C ASP A 85 -4.42 -15.74 -12.22
N ASP A 86 -3.91 -14.54 -12.02
CA ASP A 86 -2.63 -14.30 -11.35
C ASP A 86 -2.72 -14.43 -9.81
N ILE A 87 -3.94 -14.50 -9.27
CA ILE A 87 -4.18 -14.62 -7.83
C ILE A 87 -4.22 -16.10 -7.43
N ASP A 88 -3.24 -16.51 -6.65
CA ASP A 88 -3.24 -17.82 -5.99
C ASP A 88 -3.97 -17.73 -4.64
N ASP A 89 -5.18 -18.26 -4.60
CA ASP A 89 -6.05 -18.22 -3.43
C ASP A 89 -5.39 -18.85 -2.20
N LYS A 90 -4.53 -19.85 -2.37
CA LYS A 90 -3.84 -20.51 -1.24
C LYS A 90 -2.76 -19.61 -0.65
N GLN A 91 -2.03 -18.88 -1.50
CA GLN A 91 -1.04 -17.90 -1.02
C GLN A 91 -1.71 -16.76 -0.28
N ILE A 92 -2.82 -16.25 -0.82
CA ILE A 92 -3.60 -15.18 -0.17
C ILE A 92 -4.18 -15.67 1.16
N ALA A 93 -4.76 -16.86 1.19
CA ALA A 93 -5.37 -17.42 2.40
C ALA A 93 -4.34 -17.69 3.53
N ALA A 94 -3.08 -17.87 3.22
CA ALA A 94 -2.01 -18.05 4.19
C ALA A 94 -1.54 -16.73 4.83
N ALA A 95 -1.89 -15.57 4.26
CA ALA A 95 -1.48 -14.27 4.76
C ALA A 95 -2.37 -13.80 5.92
N ARG A 96 -1.76 -13.20 6.95
CA ARG A 96 -2.51 -12.55 8.05
C ARG A 96 -3.14 -11.24 7.61
N ILE A 97 -2.46 -10.51 6.71
CA ILE A 97 -2.91 -9.22 6.19
C ILE A 97 -2.73 -9.25 4.68
N LEU A 98 -3.79 -8.96 3.94
CA LEU A 98 -3.76 -8.64 2.53
C LEU A 98 -3.68 -7.12 2.38
N TYR A 99 -2.57 -6.61 1.84
CA TYR A 99 -2.40 -5.19 1.55
C TYR A 99 -2.72 -4.91 0.08
N ILE A 100 -3.58 -3.94 -0.17
CA ILE A 100 -4.08 -3.56 -1.49
C ILE A 100 -3.83 -2.08 -1.71
N GLU A 101 -3.43 -1.72 -2.92
CA GLU A 101 -3.23 -0.33 -3.34
C GLU A 101 -4.40 0.19 -4.17
N GLY A 102 -4.79 1.42 -3.92
CA GLY A 102 -5.82 2.12 -4.68
C GLY A 102 -5.51 2.21 -6.18
N TYR A 103 -4.23 2.24 -6.56
CA TYR A 103 -3.81 2.23 -7.97
C TYR A 103 -4.36 1.05 -8.78
N LEU A 104 -4.68 -0.07 -8.15
CA LEU A 104 -5.27 -1.23 -8.82
C LEU A 104 -6.68 -0.96 -9.34
N TRP A 105 -7.30 0.13 -8.90
CA TRP A 105 -8.65 0.52 -9.36
C TRP A 105 -8.68 1.18 -10.74
N ASP A 106 -7.54 1.57 -11.30
CA ASP A 106 -7.47 2.15 -12.65
C ASP A 106 -7.80 1.13 -13.78
N GLU A 107 -7.58 -0.17 -13.54
CA GLU A 107 -7.81 -1.22 -14.54
C GLU A 107 -8.86 -2.22 -14.06
N GLU A 108 -9.86 -2.50 -14.88
CA GLU A 108 -10.98 -3.38 -14.49
C GLU A 108 -10.51 -4.79 -14.12
N ASN A 109 -9.55 -5.36 -14.86
CA ASN A 109 -9.00 -6.67 -14.55
C ASN A 109 -8.26 -6.67 -13.20
N ALA A 110 -7.53 -5.61 -12.87
CA ALA A 110 -6.84 -5.47 -11.58
C ALA A 110 -7.84 -5.29 -10.43
N LYS A 111 -8.97 -4.58 -10.65
CA LYS A 111 -10.09 -4.55 -9.69
C LYS A 111 -10.64 -5.94 -9.43
N GLN A 112 -10.87 -6.73 -10.47
CA GLN A 112 -11.39 -8.09 -10.33
C GLN A 112 -10.38 -9.01 -9.63
N ALA A 113 -9.09 -8.88 -9.94
CA ALA A 113 -8.01 -9.59 -9.23
C ALA A 113 -7.99 -9.22 -7.74
N SER A 114 -8.10 -7.93 -7.42
CA SER A 114 -8.16 -7.43 -6.04
C SER A 114 -9.40 -7.96 -5.30
N ARG A 115 -10.56 -7.97 -5.94
CA ARG A 115 -11.79 -8.52 -5.34
C ARG A 115 -11.69 -10.03 -5.08
N LYS A 116 -11.05 -10.79 -5.99
CA LYS A 116 -10.75 -12.21 -5.77
C LYS A 116 -9.82 -12.40 -4.58
N ALA A 117 -8.75 -11.61 -4.49
CA ALA A 117 -7.82 -11.67 -3.37
C ALA A 117 -8.51 -11.32 -2.02
N ILE A 118 -9.36 -10.29 -2.00
CA ILE A 118 -10.17 -9.92 -0.83
C ILE A 118 -11.03 -11.10 -0.38
N ALA A 119 -11.74 -11.72 -1.31
CA ALA A 119 -12.61 -12.86 -1.00
C ALA A 119 -11.83 -14.04 -0.40
N ALA A 120 -10.66 -14.37 -0.99
CA ALA A 120 -9.78 -15.43 -0.49
C ALA A 120 -9.25 -15.13 0.93
N ALA A 121 -8.76 -13.90 1.15
CA ALA A 121 -8.26 -13.49 2.47
C ALA A 121 -9.36 -13.52 3.54
N LYS A 122 -10.54 -12.96 3.24
CA LYS A 122 -11.70 -12.97 4.17
C LYS A 122 -12.15 -14.37 4.52
N SER A 123 -12.22 -15.28 3.54
CA SER A 123 -12.61 -16.67 3.76
C SER A 123 -11.65 -17.40 4.70
N ALA A 124 -10.40 -16.97 4.76
CA ALA A 124 -9.38 -17.50 5.66
C ALA A 124 -9.26 -16.76 7.00
N GLY A 125 -10.08 -15.72 7.23
CA GLY A 125 -10.01 -14.88 8.43
C GLY A 125 -8.86 -13.87 8.42
N GLY A 126 -8.24 -13.62 7.27
CA GLY A 126 -7.23 -12.59 7.09
C GLY A 126 -7.81 -11.18 7.14
N ARG A 127 -6.99 -10.20 7.51
CA ARG A 127 -7.36 -8.78 7.51
C ARG A 127 -7.05 -8.14 6.17
N ILE A 128 -7.87 -7.17 5.79
CA ILE A 128 -7.68 -6.41 4.55
C ILE A 128 -7.19 -5.01 4.92
N ALA A 129 -6.06 -4.63 4.36
CA ALA A 129 -5.49 -3.29 4.45
C ALA A 129 -5.56 -2.62 3.08
N LEU A 130 -6.06 -1.39 3.03
CA LEU A 130 -6.16 -0.57 1.82
C LEU A 130 -5.30 0.68 1.99
N SER A 131 -4.39 0.91 1.03
CA SER A 131 -3.77 2.22 0.82
C SER A 131 -4.55 3.00 -0.23
N LEU A 132 -4.85 4.25 0.03
CA LEU A 132 -5.53 5.11 -0.95
C LEU A 132 -4.62 5.51 -2.12
N SER A 133 -3.31 5.38 -1.95
CA SER A 133 -2.26 5.57 -2.96
C SER A 133 -2.00 7.02 -3.36
N ASP A 134 -3.01 7.75 -3.83
CA ASP A 134 -2.97 9.19 -4.06
C ASP A 134 -4.37 9.83 -4.11
N SER A 135 -4.43 11.15 -3.99
CA SER A 135 -5.69 11.90 -4.00
C SER A 135 -6.41 11.87 -5.35
N PHE A 136 -5.69 11.69 -6.48
CA PHE A 136 -6.32 11.54 -7.79
C PHE A 136 -7.04 10.19 -7.91
N CYS A 137 -6.46 9.15 -7.32
CA CYS A 137 -7.09 7.84 -7.23
C CYS A 137 -8.38 7.92 -6.40
N VAL A 138 -8.32 8.58 -5.25
CA VAL A 138 -9.50 8.84 -4.42
C VAL A 138 -10.57 9.61 -5.19
N GLY A 139 -10.19 10.68 -5.91
CA GLY A 139 -11.13 11.49 -6.69
C GLY A 139 -11.88 10.70 -7.77
N ARG A 140 -11.24 9.66 -8.36
CA ARG A 140 -11.85 8.81 -9.38
C ARG A 140 -12.72 7.69 -8.80
N PHE A 141 -12.33 7.11 -7.68
CA PHE A 141 -12.89 5.85 -7.18
C PHE A 141 -13.42 5.94 -5.75
N ARG A 142 -13.73 7.14 -5.29
CA ARG A 142 -14.15 7.43 -3.92
C ARG A 142 -15.28 6.52 -3.45
N ASP A 143 -16.35 6.41 -4.21
CA ASP A 143 -17.53 5.62 -3.82
C ASP A 143 -17.21 4.13 -3.73
N GLU A 144 -16.32 3.64 -4.62
CA GLU A 144 -15.86 2.25 -4.56
C GLU A 144 -14.99 2.02 -3.31
N PHE A 145 -14.12 2.96 -2.96
CA PHE A 145 -13.32 2.86 -1.74
C PHE A 145 -14.17 2.92 -0.46
N LEU A 146 -15.17 3.79 -0.41
CA LEU A 146 -16.13 3.80 0.69
C LEU A 146 -16.89 2.48 0.79
N GLY A 147 -17.28 1.91 -0.36
CA GLY A 147 -17.91 0.59 -0.40
C GLY A 147 -17.00 -0.55 0.10
N LEU A 148 -15.68 -0.45 -0.12
CA LEU A 148 -14.71 -1.38 0.44
C LEU A 148 -14.54 -1.18 1.96
N LEU A 149 -14.48 0.05 2.42
CA LEU A 149 -14.40 0.37 3.84
C LEU A 149 -15.61 -0.20 4.61
N ASP A 150 -16.80 -0.07 4.03
CA ASP A 150 -18.03 -0.56 4.65
C ASP A 150 -18.08 -2.10 4.78
N LYS A 151 -17.50 -2.82 3.82
CA LYS A 151 -17.73 -4.28 3.68
C LYS A 151 -16.52 -5.15 3.98
N ASP A 152 -15.32 -4.66 3.65
CA ASP A 152 -14.17 -5.53 3.45
C ASP A 152 -12.92 -5.08 4.20
N VAL A 153 -12.64 -3.78 4.24
CA VAL A 153 -11.40 -3.23 4.75
C VAL A 153 -11.40 -3.13 6.27
N ASN A 154 -10.32 -3.57 6.89
CA ASN A 154 -10.10 -3.49 8.33
C ASN A 154 -9.09 -2.38 8.69
N ILE A 155 -8.14 -2.09 7.78
CA ILE A 155 -7.05 -1.15 8.00
C ILE A 155 -6.98 -0.21 6.81
N LEU A 156 -7.04 1.09 7.06
CA LEU A 156 -6.91 2.14 6.05
C LEU A 156 -5.58 2.86 6.24
N PHE A 157 -4.78 2.94 5.18
CA PHE A 157 -3.61 3.80 5.08
C PHE A 157 -3.91 4.98 4.18
N ALA A 158 -3.70 6.18 4.68
CA ALA A 158 -3.89 7.42 3.92
C ALA A 158 -2.99 8.53 4.46
N ASN A 159 -2.65 9.49 3.62
CA ASN A 159 -2.17 10.77 4.10
C ASN A 159 -3.34 11.72 4.39
N GLU A 160 -3.04 12.90 4.98
CA GLU A 160 -4.05 13.88 5.37
C GLU A 160 -4.94 14.31 4.19
N ASP A 161 -4.34 14.54 2.99
CA ASP A 161 -5.07 15.00 1.81
C ASP A 161 -5.94 13.89 1.20
N GLU A 162 -5.42 12.67 1.13
CA GLU A 162 -6.18 11.49 0.68
C GLU A 162 -7.39 11.22 1.59
N ALA A 163 -7.19 11.30 2.91
CA ALA A 163 -8.24 11.07 3.87
C ALA A 163 -9.31 12.18 3.83
N LYS A 164 -8.90 13.46 3.65
CA LYS A 164 -9.83 14.57 3.42
C LYS A 164 -10.66 14.35 2.17
N ALA A 165 -10.03 13.94 1.08
CA ALA A 165 -10.73 13.64 -0.18
C ALA A 165 -11.70 12.47 -0.03
N LEU A 166 -11.31 11.39 0.66
CA LEU A 166 -12.15 10.21 0.85
C LEU A 166 -13.40 10.52 1.69
N PHE A 167 -13.22 11.19 2.83
CA PHE A 167 -14.28 11.47 3.78
C PHE A 167 -15.01 12.80 3.52
N GLU A 168 -14.61 13.57 2.47
CA GLU A 168 -15.15 14.90 2.15
C GLU A 168 -15.11 15.84 3.36
N GLN A 169 -13.93 15.96 3.97
CA GLN A 169 -13.72 16.82 5.12
C GLN A 169 -12.75 17.96 4.78
N ASP A 170 -13.06 19.15 5.23
CA ASP A 170 -12.24 20.35 5.01
C ASP A 170 -11.01 20.38 5.91
N ASP A 171 -11.11 19.80 7.11
CA ASP A 171 -10.06 19.77 8.10
C ASP A 171 -9.76 18.34 8.62
N PHE A 172 -8.67 18.22 9.36
CA PHE A 172 -8.21 16.93 9.87
C PHE A 172 -9.07 16.44 11.06
N ASP A 173 -9.70 17.33 11.83
CA ASP A 173 -10.56 16.93 12.95
C ASP A 173 -11.82 16.24 12.41
N GLY A 174 -12.35 16.73 11.30
CA GLY A 174 -13.43 16.07 10.55
C GLY A 174 -13.01 14.69 10.03
N VAL A 175 -11.77 14.54 9.52
CA VAL A 175 -11.22 13.22 9.12
C VAL A 175 -11.20 12.27 10.29
N VAL A 176 -10.68 12.69 11.44
CA VAL A 176 -10.63 11.87 12.66
C VAL A 176 -12.03 11.45 13.10
N ALA A 177 -13.00 12.37 13.06
CA ALA A 177 -14.41 12.07 13.39
C ALA A 177 -15.02 11.04 12.43
N ALA A 178 -14.73 11.17 11.13
CA ALA A 178 -15.18 10.22 10.10
C ALA A 178 -14.54 8.84 10.28
N ALA A 179 -13.23 8.79 10.56
CA ALA A 179 -12.50 7.55 10.84
C ALA A 179 -13.05 6.82 12.09
N LYS A 180 -13.35 7.55 13.17
CA LYS A 180 -14.02 6.98 14.35
C LYS A 180 -15.38 6.38 14.01
N LYS A 181 -16.15 7.08 13.17
CA LYS A 181 -17.48 6.60 12.75
C LYS A 181 -17.39 5.35 11.88
N TRP A 182 -16.35 5.25 11.04
CA TRP A 182 -16.10 4.05 10.24
C TRP A 182 -15.82 2.83 11.12
N GLY A 183 -15.04 2.98 12.19
CA GLY A 183 -14.83 1.94 13.21
C GLY A 183 -13.75 0.92 12.89
N GLY A 184 -13.07 1.01 11.74
CA GLY A 184 -11.86 0.24 11.45
C GLY A 184 -10.60 0.93 11.99
N ILE A 185 -9.43 0.41 11.63
CA ILE A 185 -8.15 1.02 11.98
C ILE A 185 -7.76 2.00 10.88
N ALA A 186 -7.67 3.29 11.18
CA ALA A 186 -7.18 4.30 10.25
C ALA A 186 -5.77 4.76 10.67
N ALA A 187 -4.79 4.52 9.80
CA ALA A 187 -3.40 4.91 9.97
C ALA A 187 -3.11 6.12 9.05
N LEU A 188 -3.15 7.31 9.62
CA LEU A 188 -3.19 8.58 8.90
C LEU A 188 -1.87 9.33 9.04
N THR A 189 -1.12 9.49 7.94
CA THR A 189 0.15 10.23 7.94
C THR A 189 -0.07 11.72 7.71
N ARG A 190 0.75 12.56 8.38
CA ARG A 190 0.64 14.02 8.36
C ARG A 190 2.00 14.70 8.12
N SER A 191 2.84 14.10 7.32
CA SER A 191 4.19 14.61 7.02
C SER A 191 4.98 14.97 8.29
N ALA A 192 5.49 16.20 8.40
CA ALA A 192 6.26 16.66 9.56
C ALA A 192 5.46 16.68 10.88
N LYS A 193 4.13 16.57 10.83
CA LYS A 193 3.28 16.48 12.03
C LYS A 193 3.21 15.05 12.60
N GLY A 194 3.82 14.06 11.93
CA GLY A 194 3.78 12.67 12.34
C GLY A 194 2.59 11.90 11.79
N CYS A 195 1.95 11.10 12.61
CA CYS A 195 0.77 10.33 12.20
C CYS A 195 -0.27 10.24 13.32
N VAL A 196 -1.48 9.87 12.93
CA VAL A 196 -2.58 9.60 13.84
C VAL A 196 -3.13 8.21 13.53
N ILE A 197 -3.25 7.38 14.56
CA ILE A 197 -3.93 6.09 14.47
C ILE A 197 -5.28 6.23 15.17
N VAL A 198 -6.34 5.88 14.45
CA VAL A 198 -7.71 5.77 15.02
C VAL A 198 -8.06 4.29 15.07
N GLU A 199 -8.35 3.77 16.26
CA GLU A 199 -8.72 2.37 16.47
C GLU A 199 -9.71 2.29 17.64
N GLU A 200 -10.80 1.57 17.47
CA GLU A 200 -11.86 1.39 18.52
C GLU A 200 -12.35 2.72 19.13
N GLY A 201 -12.43 3.76 18.31
CA GLY A 201 -12.82 5.11 18.75
C GLY A 201 -11.74 5.89 19.52
N GLN A 202 -10.60 5.26 19.84
CA GLN A 202 -9.44 5.92 20.42
C GLN A 202 -8.61 6.62 19.34
N VAL A 203 -7.90 7.68 19.72
CA VAL A 203 -7.00 8.44 18.85
C VAL A 203 -5.62 8.47 19.48
N HIS A 204 -4.65 7.97 18.72
CA HIS A 204 -3.25 7.96 19.12
C HIS A 204 -2.48 8.91 18.21
N GLU A 205 -2.01 10.01 18.74
CA GLU A 205 -1.17 10.97 18.04
C GLU A 205 0.31 10.64 18.27
N ILE A 206 1.05 10.44 17.17
CA ILE A 206 2.45 10.06 17.21
C ILE A 206 3.24 11.14 16.46
N PRO A 207 4.12 11.88 17.15
CA PRO A 207 4.92 12.91 16.51
C PRO A 207 5.91 12.29 15.51
N ALA A 208 6.26 13.05 14.47
CA ALA A 208 7.32 12.63 13.56
C ALA A 208 8.66 12.53 14.29
N ALA A 209 9.44 11.50 13.95
CA ALA A 209 10.82 11.42 14.43
C ALA A 209 11.62 12.60 13.86
N PRO A 210 12.46 13.29 14.67
CA PRO A 210 13.26 14.39 14.18
C PRO A 210 14.31 13.90 13.18
N VAL A 211 14.39 14.57 12.02
CA VAL A 211 15.41 14.31 11.01
C VAL A 211 16.23 15.56 10.78
N ALA A 212 17.55 15.40 10.59
CA ALA A 212 18.45 16.54 10.36
C ALA A 212 18.15 17.23 9.02
N ARG A 213 17.76 16.49 8.00
CA ARG A 213 17.42 16.98 6.66
C ARG A 213 16.57 15.95 5.92
N VAL A 214 15.53 16.41 5.25
CA VAL A 214 14.79 15.61 4.26
C VAL A 214 15.57 15.66 2.93
N ILE A 215 15.95 14.49 2.40
CA ILE A 215 16.68 14.36 1.14
C ILE A 215 15.74 13.92 0.03
N ASP A 216 14.90 12.92 0.31
CA ASP A 216 13.93 12.34 -0.61
C ASP A 216 12.76 11.78 0.20
N THR A 217 11.55 12.07 -0.23
CA THR A 217 10.31 11.57 0.38
C THR A 217 9.68 10.40 -0.39
N THR A 218 10.36 9.93 -1.46
CA THR A 218 9.87 8.79 -2.25
C THR A 218 9.76 7.55 -1.39
N GLY A 219 8.58 6.94 -1.36
CA GLY A 219 8.32 5.73 -0.59
C GLY A 219 8.12 5.94 0.91
N ALA A 220 8.06 7.18 1.43
CA ALA A 220 7.83 7.41 2.85
C ALA A 220 6.51 6.79 3.34
N GLY A 221 5.43 6.94 2.56
CA GLY A 221 4.14 6.28 2.84
C GLY A 221 4.24 4.75 2.78
N ASP A 222 5.03 4.23 1.83
CA ASP A 222 5.24 2.79 1.66
C ASP A 222 5.98 2.20 2.88
N GLN A 223 7.00 2.92 3.39
CA GLN A 223 7.75 2.51 4.59
C GLN A 223 6.90 2.61 5.85
N PHE A 224 6.05 3.63 5.96
CA PHE A 224 5.07 3.72 7.05
C PHE A 224 4.09 2.53 7.01
N ALA A 225 3.54 2.24 5.82
CA ALA A 225 2.67 1.09 5.61
C ALA A 225 3.37 -0.25 5.87
N ALA A 226 4.70 -0.34 5.69
CA ALA A 226 5.48 -1.53 6.03
C ALA A 226 5.65 -1.70 7.55
N GLY A 227 5.94 -0.61 8.27
CA GLY A 227 6.15 -0.63 9.73
C GLY A 227 4.92 -1.05 10.49
N PHE A 228 3.76 -0.59 10.09
CA PHE A 228 2.50 -0.85 10.78
C PHE A 228 2.15 -2.36 10.84
N PRO A 229 2.07 -3.13 9.73
CA PRO A 229 1.74 -4.56 9.78
C PRO A 229 2.76 -5.38 10.58
N VAL A 230 4.05 -5.06 10.49
CA VAL A 230 5.09 -5.76 11.25
C VAL A 230 4.87 -5.53 12.74
N SER A 231 4.71 -4.30 13.19
CA SER A 231 4.40 -3.98 14.58
C SER A 231 3.11 -4.64 15.05
N TYR A 232 2.07 -4.56 14.24
CA TYR A 232 0.75 -5.09 14.55
C TYR A 232 0.70 -6.61 14.67
N THR A 233 1.55 -7.33 13.91
CA THR A 233 1.56 -8.80 13.89
C THR A 233 2.60 -9.45 14.80
N HIS A 234 3.67 -8.73 15.17
CA HIS A 234 4.80 -9.29 15.92
C HIS A 234 4.96 -8.69 17.31
N LEU A 235 4.48 -7.48 17.54
CA LEU A 235 4.58 -6.80 18.82
C LEU A 235 3.20 -6.79 19.47
N THR A 236 3.09 -7.36 20.66
CA THR A 236 1.93 -7.10 21.53
C THR A 236 1.99 -5.64 21.95
N LEU A 237 0.98 -4.86 21.54
CA LEU A 237 0.85 -3.42 21.78
C LEU A 237 1.31 -2.97 23.18
N PRO A 238 1.88 -1.75 23.36
CA PRO A 238 1.84 -0.62 22.44
C PRO A 238 3.26 -0.16 22.01
N THR A 239 3.83 -0.77 21.00
CA THR A 239 5.07 -0.23 20.43
C THR A 239 4.82 0.03 18.96
N ILE A 240 4.40 1.26 18.66
CA ILE A 240 4.36 1.75 17.30
C ILE A 240 5.77 2.18 16.96
N CYS A 241 6.40 1.50 15.99
CA CYS A 241 7.67 1.97 15.46
C CYS A 241 7.47 3.31 14.77
N SER A 242 8.14 4.33 15.27
CA SER A 242 8.39 5.54 14.50
C SER A 242 9.36 5.21 13.39
N VAL A 243 8.97 5.39 12.14
CA VAL A 243 9.82 5.37 10.97
C VAL A 243 10.17 6.81 10.58
#